data_4ba0e137e3799f3e85bb407c815e4457
#
_entry.id   4ba0e137e3799f3e85bb407c815e4457
#
_cell.length_a   1.000
_cell.length_b   1.000
_cell.length_c   1.000
_cell.angle_alpha   90.00
_cell.angle_beta   90.00
_cell.angle_gamma   90.00
#
_symmetry.space_group_name_H-M   'P 1'
#
loop_
_entity.id
_entity.type
_entity.pdbx_description
1 polymer ?
#
loop_
_entity_poly.entity_id
_entity_poly.type
_entity_poly.pdbx_seq_one_letter_code
_entity_poly.pdbx_strand_id
1 'polypeptide(L)'
;MSVVAQTAEGRGWRFPSAFSILFGLIILVAALTWIIPAGQYQRVQNPAIERDVPVAGTFAPTESNPQDVFDVVMAPIGGLYNPATNQANAIDVAVFVLVIGGFIGVVSSSGAINAGIGSGMARLRGRGRWMIPILMALFAFGGTTYGMAEETLAFYMLLIPIMIAARYDAVTAVAIILLGAGVGVLGSTVNAFATVIASDAAGVPFTQGIVLRFVILGLCWLACVVYVMRYAGRVQRDPSHSLVYDLKADHEAHFLSAHQGEKAEFTTLHKVVLAIFGITFVVMIWGVLKGGWWMGEMSGLFLGSAILIGLIVRPGEKEFVESFVNGARALLG
;
A
#
# COMPACT_ATOMS: atom_id res chain seq x y z
N MET A 1 -42.01 16.93 -21.01
CA MET A 1 -41.73 15.69 -21.77
C MET A 1 -40.51 15.98 -22.64
N SER A 2 -39.30 15.68 -22.16
CA SER A 2 -38.10 15.65 -22.97
C SER A 2 -37.50 14.26 -22.90
N VAL A 3 -37.60 13.55 -24.01
CA VAL A 3 -37.03 12.22 -24.24
C VAL A 3 -35.54 12.39 -24.31
N VAL A 4 -34.81 11.94 -23.25
CA VAL A 4 -33.35 11.80 -23.30
C VAL A 4 -33.06 10.66 -24.24
N ALA A 5 -32.48 10.96 -25.39
CA ALA A 5 -31.99 10.00 -26.34
C ALA A 5 -30.83 9.21 -25.66
N GLN A 6 -31.09 7.94 -25.39
CA GLN A 6 -30.03 6.97 -25.06
C GLN A 6 -29.18 6.79 -26.33
N THR A 7 -28.01 7.40 -26.35
CA THR A 7 -26.99 7.09 -27.35
C THR A 7 -26.59 5.63 -27.16
N ALA A 8 -26.84 4.81 -28.17
CA ALA A 8 -26.37 3.43 -28.25
C ALA A 8 -24.84 3.44 -28.24
N GLU A 9 -24.25 3.18 -27.07
CA GLU A 9 -22.81 2.92 -26.95
C GLU A 9 -22.49 1.67 -27.78
N GLY A 10 -21.65 1.84 -28.78
CA GLY A 10 -21.16 0.76 -29.62
C GLY A 10 -20.56 -0.35 -28.76
N ARG A 11 -20.86 -1.61 -29.11
CA ARG A 11 -20.32 -2.85 -28.53
C ARG A 11 -18.81 -2.95 -28.85
N GLY A 12 -18.00 -2.03 -28.28
CA GLY A 12 -16.55 -2.19 -28.23
C GLY A 12 -16.19 -3.26 -27.19
N TRP A 13 -15.19 -4.05 -27.47
CA TRP A 13 -14.61 -5.00 -26.53
C TRP A 13 -14.22 -4.25 -25.27
N ARG A 14 -14.97 -4.41 -24.18
CA ARG A 14 -14.60 -3.87 -22.87
C ARG A 14 -13.70 -4.90 -22.19
N PHE A 15 -12.54 -4.46 -21.73
CA PHE A 15 -11.64 -5.31 -20.96
C PHE A 15 -12.39 -5.84 -19.72
N PRO A 16 -12.30 -7.15 -19.39
CA PRO A 16 -12.98 -7.70 -18.23
C PRO A 16 -12.52 -7.02 -16.95
N SER A 17 -13.38 -7.00 -15.93
CA SER A 17 -12.98 -6.50 -14.60
C SER A 17 -11.86 -7.37 -14.00
N ALA A 18 -11.08 -6.81 -13.08
CA ALA A 18 -10.03 -7.55 -12.37
C ALA A 18 -10.58 -8.82 -11.72
N PHE A 19 -11.77 -8.77 -11.13
CA PHE A 19 -12.43 -9.94 -10.53
C PHE A 19 -12.71 -11.05 -11.55
N SER A 20 -13.20 -10.68 -12.75
CA SER A 20 -13.44 -11.66 -13.81
C SER A 20 -12.16 -12.32 -14.29
N ILE A 21 -11.08 -11.55 -14.41
CA ILE A 21 -9.76 -12.06 -14.81
C ILE A 21 -9.22 -13.01 -13.75
N LEU A 22 -9.26 -12.62 -12.46
CA LEU A 22 -8.78 -13.45 -11.37
C LEU A 22 -9.59 -14.75 -11.25
N PHE A 23 -10.92 -14.69 -11.38
CA PHE A 23 -11.74 -15.89 -11.36
C PHE A 23 -11.49 -16.80 -12.56
N GLY A 24 -11.27 -16.21 -13.73
CA GLY A 24 -10.84 -16.95 -14.94
C GLY A 24 -9.49 -17.65 -14.75
N LEU A 25 -8.54 -17.01 -14.05
CA LEU A 25 -7.26 -17.64 -13.69
C LEU A 25 -7.44 -18.81 -12.71
N ILE A 26 -8.34 -18.69 -11.72
CA ILE A 26 -8.66 -19.81 -10.81
C ILE A 26 -9.17 -21.02 -11.61
N ILE A 27 -10.11 -20.82 -12.54
CA ILE A 27 -10.63 -21.87 -13.41
C ILE A 27 -9.50 -22.48 -14.25
N LEU A 28 -8.66 -21.64 -14.85
CA LEU A 28 -7.52 -22.11 -15.66
C LEU A 28 -6.56 -22.96 -14.84
N VAL A 29 -6.18 -22.50 -13.65
CA VAL A 29 -5.27 -23.24 -12.76
C VAL A 29 -5.92 -24.55 -12.32
N ALA A 30 -7.19 -24.57 -11.94
CA ALA A 30 -7.93 -25.78 -11.60
C ALA A 30 -7.91 -26.80 -12.78
N ALA A 31 -8.16 -26.34 -14.00
CA ALA A 31 -8.06 -27.21 -15.19
C ALA A 31 -6.64 -27.76 -15.40
N LEU A 32 -5.59 -26.97 -15.12
CA LEU A 32 -4.20 -27.42 -15.21
C LEU A 32 -3.85 -28.51 -14.19
N THR A 33 -4.53 -28.60 -13.04
CA THR A 33 -4.30 -29.66 -12.05
C THR A 33 -4.68 -31.06 -12.58
N TRP A 34 -5.48 -31.15 -13.63
CA TRP A 34 -5.82 -32.42 -14.31
C TRP A 34 -4.76 -32.84 -15.32
N ILE A 35 -3.89 -31.95 -15.74
CA ILE A 35 -2.90 -32.18 -16.81
C ILE A 35 -1.49 -32.24 -16.22
N ILE A 36 -1.17 -31.37 -15.26
CA ILE A 36 0.17 -31.26 -14.69
C ILE A 36 0.33 -32.27 -13.55
N PRO A 37 1.37 -33.13 -13.59
CA PRO A 37 1.63 -34.08 -12.50
C PRO A 37 1.88 -33.38 -11.18
N ALA A 38 1.24 -33.86 -10.10
CA ALA A 38 1.45 -33.32 -8.76
C ALA A 38 2.83 -33.75 -8.21
N GLY A 39 3.50 -32.83 -7.51
CA GLY A 39 4.76 -33.13 -6.85
C GLY A 39 5.10 -32.08 -5.81
N GLN A 40 5.94 -32.43 -4.85
CA GLN A 40 6.39 -31.52 -3.80
C GLN A 40 7.86 -31.68 -3.50
N TYR A 41 8.46 -30.61 -2.96
CA TYR A 41 9.80 -30.64 -2.37
C TYR A 41 9.73 -30.98 -0.88
N GLN A 42 10.74 -31.65 -0.36
CA GLN A 42 10.93 -31.70 1.09
C GLN A 42 11.14 -30.28 1.61
N ARG A 43 10.58 -29.98 2.77
CA ARG A 43 10.72 -28.68 3.42
C ARG A 43 11.44 -28.83 4.74
N VAL A 44 12.34 -27.90 5.03
CA VAL A 44 13.09 -27.83 6.29
C VAL A 44 12.86 -26.44 6.87
N GLN A 45 12.61 -26.39 8.18
CA GLN A 45 12.47 -25.13 8.87
C GLN A 45 13.79 -24.37 8.87
N ASN A 46 13.79 -23.17 8.30
CA ASN A 46 14.92 -22.25 8.35
C ASN A 46 14.80 -21.37 9.60
N PRO A 47 15.67 -21.55 10.62
CA PRO A 47 15.57 -20.80 11.86
C PRO A 47 15.86 -19.29 11.71
N ALA A 48 16.47 -18.88 10.61
CA ALA A 48 16.78 -17.47 10.36
C ALA A 48 15.55 -16.65 9.91
N ILE A 49 14.54 -17.32 9.34
CA ILE A 49 13.33 -16.70 8.80
C ILE A 49 12.05 -17.32 9.40
N GLU A 50 12.19 -18.27 10.32
CA GLU A 50 11.10 -19.02 10.98
C GLU A 50 10.06 -19.62 10.02
N ARG A 51 10.50 -20.01 8.79
CA ARG A 51 9.65 -20.59 7.73
C ARG A 51 10.24 -21.87 7.18
N ASP A 52 9.34 -22.74 6.71
CA ASP A 52 9.74 -23.94 5.98
C ASP A 52 10.18 -23.57 4.56
N VAL A 53 11.42 -23.88 4.23
CA VAL A 53 12.01 -23.66 2.89
C VAL A 53 12.13 -24.99 2.12
N PRO A 54 11.90 -24.98 0.79
CA PRO A 54 12.08 -26.18 -0.03
C PRO A 54 13.58 -26.52 -0.16
N VAL A 55 13.89 -27.80 -0.09
CA VAL A 55 15.24 -28.32 -0.28
C VAL A 55 15.46 -28.63 -1.76
N ALA A 56 16.49 -28.05 -2.37
CA ALA A 56 16.82 -28.26 -3.77
C ALA A 56 17.12 -29.76 -4.06
N GLY A 57 16.67 -30.29 -5.20
CA GLY A 57 16.88 -31.65 -5.61
C GLY A 57 16.01 -32.72 -4.94
N THR A 58 15.07 -32.32 -4.06
CA THR A 58 14.17 -33.23 -3.33
C THR A 58 12.77 -33.32 -3.94
N PHE A 59 12.58 -32.84 -5.16
CA PHE A 59 11.29 -32.93 -5.83
C PHE A 59 10.87 -34.43 -5.97
N ALA A 60 9.69 -34.77 -5.46
CA ALA A 60 9.11 -36.10 -5.58
C ALA A 60 7.65 -35.99 -6.06
N PRO A 61 7.20 -36.87 -6.95
CA PRO A 61 5.78 -36.93 -7.31
C PRO A 61 4.93 -37.26 -6.09
N THR A 62 3.77 -36.66 -6.00
CA THR A 62 2.75 -36.94 -4.96
C THR A 62 1.47 -37.42 -5.61
N GLU A 63 0.51 -37.88 -4.81
CA GLU A 63 -0.82 -38.23 -5.30
C GLU A 63 -1.44 -37.04 -6.03
N SER A 64 -2.04 -37.32 -7.19
CA SER A 64 -2.73 -36.30 -7.97
C SER A 64 -3.98 -35.83 -7.21
N ASN A 65 -4.14 -34.53 -7.07
CA ASN A 65 -5.31 -33.90 -6.44
C ASN A 65 -5.96 -32.91 -7.44
N PRO A 66 -6.66 -33.43 -8.46
CA PRO A 66 -7.32 -32.60 -9.45
C PRO A 66 -8.48 -31.84 -8.78
N GLN A 67 -8.51 -30.52 -8.99
CA GLN A 67 -9.49 -29.64 -8.38
C GLN A 67 -10.83 -29.72 -9.13
N ASP A 68 -11.91 -29.84 -8.41
CA ASP A 68 -13.26 -29.88 -8.95
C ASP A 68 -13.96 -28.50 -8.97
N VAL A 69 -15.23 -28.47 -9.36
CA VAL A 69 -16.02 -27.22 -9.42
C VAL A 69 -16.22 -26.62 -8.03
N PHE A 70 -16.35 -27.45 -7.00
CA PHE A 70 -16.51 -26.98 -5.62
C PHE A 70 -15.22 -26.33 -5.14
N ASP A 71 -14.06 -26.89 -5.45
CA ASP A 71 -12.75 -26.32 -5.12
C ASP A 71 -12.56 -24.94 -5.80
N VAL A 72 -12.99 -24.81 -7.06
CA VAL A 72 -12.97 -23.53 -7.78
C VAL A 72 -13.81 -22.46 -7.08
N VAL A 73 -15.01 -22.82 -6.61
CA VAL A 73 -15.88 -21.88 -5.88
C VAL A 73 -15.33 -21.58 -4.49
N MET A 74 -14.70 -22.55 -3.84
CA MET A 74 -14.09 -22.39 -2.53
C MET A 74 -12.73 -21.66 -2.57
N ALA A 75 -12.05 -21.60 -3.71
CA ALA A 75 -10.73 -20.99 -3.83
C ALA A 75 -10.66 -19.53 -3.32
N PRO A 76 -11.62 -18.64 -3.63
CA PRO A 76 -11.62 -17.28 -3.06
C PRO A 76 -11.74 -17.28 -1.53
N ILE A 77 -12.53 -18.20 -0.96
CA ILE A 77 -12.68 -18.34 0.50
C ILE A 77 -11.38 -18.85 1.11
N GLY A 78 -10.79 -19.91 0.50
CA GLY A 78 -9.50 -20.46 0.90
C GLY A 78 -8.35 -19.45 0.77
N GLY A 79 -8.47 -18.49 -0.15
CA GLY A 79 -7.54 -17.35 -0.27
C GLY A 79 -7.65 -16.36 0.90
N LEU A 80 -8.82 -16.20 1.50
CA LEU A 80 -9.01 -15.34 2.68
C LEU A 80 -8.54 -16.01 3.97
N TYR A 81 -8.94 -17.25 4.20
CA TYR A 81 -8.50 -18.07 5.32
C TYR A 81 -8.56 -19.55 4.95
N ASN A 82 -7.74 -20.38 5.59
CA ASN A 82 -7.77 -21.81 5.38
C ASN A 82 -8.93 -22.45 6.19
N PRO A 83 -9.98 -23.00 5.55
CA PRO A 83 -11.13 -23.54 6.27
C PRO A 83 -10.79 -24.80 7.12
N ALA A 84 -9.74 -25.52 6.78
CA ALA A 84 -9.35 -26.75 7.51
C ALA A 84 -8.52 -26.45 8.76
N THR A 85 -7.67 -25.42 8.72
CA THR A 85 -6.76 -25.07 9.82
C THR A 85 -7.16 -23.79 10.55
N ASN A 86 -8.14 -23.04 10.04
CA ASN A 86 -8.53 -21.70 10.48
C ASN A 86 -7.38 -20.68 10.49
N GLN A 87 -6.33 -20.93 9.70
CA GLN A 87 -5.24 -19.97 9.53
C GLN A 87 -5.68 -18.82 8.64
N ALA A 88 -5.33 -17.61 9.06
CA ALA A 88 -5.53 -16.41 8.27
C ALA A 88 -4.60 -16.42 7.06
N ASN A 89 -5.15 -16.08 5.89
CA ASN A 89 -4.41 -15.83 4.65
C ASN A 89 -4.55 -14.34 4.30
N ALA A 90 -5.25 -13.98 3.23
CA ALA A 90 -5.43 -12.58 2.86
C ALA A 90 -6.39 -11.78 3.75
N ILE A 91 -7.11 -12.42 4.69
CA ILE A 91 -8.07 -11.74 5.57
C ILE A 91 -7.37 -10.76 6.51
N ASP A 92 -6.16 -11.06 6.95
CA ASP A 92 -5.38 -10.18 7.81
C ASP A 92 -4.96 -8.89 7.08
N VAL A 93 -4.60 -8.99 5.79
CA VAL A 93 -4.35 -7.83 4.93
C VAL A 93 -5.62 -7.00 4.75
N ALA A 94 -6.77 -7.65 4.51
CA ALA A 94 -8.04 -6.96 4.35
C ALA A 94 -8.44 -6.21 5.64
N VAL A 95 -8.30 -6.83 6.80
CA VAL A 95 -8.56 -6.20 8.10
C VAL A 95 -7.59 -5.04 8.34
N PHE A 96 -6.31 -5.21 8.03
CA PHE A 96 -5.30 -4.16 8.14
C PHE A 96 -5.66 -2.92 7.33
N VAL A 97 -6.06 -3.10 6.05
CA VAL A 97 -6.50 -2.00 5.17
C VAL A 97 -7.71 -1.26 5.74
N LEU A 98 -8.71 -2.00 6.25
CA LEU A 98 -9.90 -1.40 6.86
C LEU A 98 -9.55 -0.61 8.13
N VAL A 99 -8.70 -1.15 8.99
CA VAL A 99 -8.28 -0.49 10.24
C VAL A 99 -7.46 0.77 9.95
N ILE A 100 -6.54 0.74 8.99
CA ILE A 100 -5.82 1.94 8.53
C ILE A 100 -6.79 2.99 8.01
N GLY A 101 -7.73 2.60 7.17
CA GLY A 101 -8.76 3.52 6.66
C GLY A 101 -9.54 4.16 7.80
N GLY A 102 -9.96 3.37 8.78
CA GLY A 102 -10.63 3.84 9.99
C GLY A 102 -9.79 4.81 10.80
N PHE A 103 -8.52 4.48 11.05
CA PHE A 103 -7.57 5.37 11.72
C PHE A 103 -7.43 6.72 11.01
N ILE A 104 -7.22 6.71 9.69
CA ILE A 104 -7.12 7.93 8.88
C ILE A 104 -8.44 8.73 8.94
N GLY A 105 -9.60 8.05 8.91
CA GLY A 105 -10.90 8.67 9.07
C GLY A 105 -11.04 9.45 10.38
N VAL A 106 -10.62 8.86 11.50
CA VAL A 106 -10.61 9.53 12.83
C VAL A 106 -9.64 10.70 12.86
N VAL A 107 -8.44 10.56 12.30
CA VAL A 107 -7.45 11.66 12.23
C VAL A 107 -7.98 12.79 11.34
N SER A 108 -8.61 12.45 10.21
CA SER A 108 -9.17 13.43 9.27
C SER A 108 -10.34 14.21 9.87
N SER A 109 -11.25 13.53 10.59
CA SER A 109 -12.40 14.17 11.26
C SER A 109 -11.97 15.18 12.33
N SER A 110 -10.80 14.98 12.95
CA SER A 110 -10.24 15.97 13.90
C SER A 110 -9.80 17.29 13.27
N GLY A 111 -9.75 17.38 11.92
CA GLY A 111 -9.23 18.55 11.18
C GLY A 111 -7.68 18.66 11.21
N ALA A 112 -6.99 17.78 11.93
CA ALA A 112 -5.54 17.88 12.13
C ALA A 112 -4.74 17.74 10.83
N ILE A 113 -5.14 16.83 9.92
CA ILE A 113 -4.50 16.66 8.61
C ILE A 113 -4.62 17.96 7.80
N ASN A 114 -5.81 18.55 7.75
CA ASN A 114 -6.09 19.77 7.00
C ASN A 114 -5.27 20.95 7.52
N ALA A 115 -5.29 21.15 8.84
CA ALA A 115 -4.51 22.21 9.50
C ALA A 115 -3.00 21.99 9.31
N GLY A 116 -2.53 20.73 9.37
CA GLY A 116 -1.15 20.34 9.14
C GLY A 116 -0.70 20.60 7.70
N ILE A 117 -1.50 20.22 6.71
CA ILE A 117 -1.23 20.49 5.28
C ILE A 117 -1.15 22.00 5.05
N GLY A 118 -2.14 22.78 5.54
CA GLY A 118 -2.15 24.24 5.39
C GLY A 118 -0.91 24.91 5.99
N SER A 119 -0.51 24.50 7.20
CA SER A 119 0.70 24.99 7.88
C SER A 119 1.98 24.56 7.15
N GLY A 120 2.05 23.30 6.69
CA GLY A 120 3.17 22.77 5.93
C GLY A 120 3.37 23.49 4.60
N MET A 121 2.29 23.73 3.86
CA MET A 121 2.32 24.48 2.60
C MET A 121 2.83 25.91 2.78
N ALA A 122 2.39 26.59 3.86
CA ALA A 122 2.87 27.93 4.16
C ALA A 122 4.39 27.98 4.41
N ARG A 123 4.95 26.92 5.05
CA ARG A 123 6.40 26.79 5.31
C ARG A 123 7.21 26.32 4.11
N LEU A 124 6.61 25.49 3.23
CA LEU A 124 7.26 24.90 2.06
C LEU A 124 7.18 25.78 0.80
N ARG A 125 6.65 27.02 0.90
CA ARG A 125 6.62 27.96 -0.22
C ARG A 125 8.01 28.05 -0.85
N GLY A 126 8.17 27.46 -2.06
CA GLY A 126 9.39 27.44 -2.86
C GLY A 126 10.28 26.18 -2.73
N ARG A 127 10.02 25.22 -1.83
CA ARG A 127 10.83 24.01 -1.65
C ARG A 127 10.11 22.69 -1.95
N GLY A 128 8.88 22.72 -2.44
CA GLY A 128 8.06 21.51 -2.71
C GLY A 128 8.75 20.49 -3.62
N ARG A 129 9.64 20.96 -4.52
CA ARG A 129 10.39 20.10 -5.44
C ARG A 129 11.31 19.09 -4.73
N TRP A 130 11.87 19.43 -3.56
CA TRP A 130 12.76 18.56 -2.80
C TRP A 130 12.01 17.46 -2.02
N MET A 131 10.69 17.61 -1.83
CA MET A 131 9.88 16.56 -1.19
C MET A 131 9.90 15.26 -1.99
N ILE A 132 9.90 15.34 -3.33
CA ILE A 132 9.88 14.17 -4.20
C ILE A 132 11.07 13.24 -3.93
N PRO A 133 12.34 13.67 -4.09
CA PRO A 133 13.48 12.78 -3.86
C PRO A 133 13.59 12.32 -2.41
N ILE A 134 13.26 13.16 -1.42
CA ILE A 134 13.32 12.79 0.00
C ILE A 134 12.33 11.67 0.32
N LEU A 135 11.08 11.82 -0.11
CA LEU A 135 10.06 10.80 0.12
C LEU A 135 10.36 9.52 -0.66
N MET A 136 10.79 9.62 -1.92
CA MET A 136 11.22 8.44 -2.67
C MET A 136 12.40 7.72 -2.03
N ALA A 137 13.34 8.44 -1.40
CA ALA A 137 14.44 7.81 -0.65
C ALA A 137 13.92 7.09 0.61
N LEU A 138 12.97 7.69 1.32
CA LEU A 138 12.34 7.08 2.49
C LEU A 138 11.63 5.76 2.13
N PHE A 139 10.82 5.76 1.07
CA PHE A 139 10.16 4.56 0.59
C PHE A 139 11.14 3.51 0.05
N ALA A 140 12.21 3.96 -0.66
CA ALA A 140 13.27 3.06 -1.12
C ALA A 140 14.02 2.40 0.06
N PHE A 141 14.24 3.12 1.14
CA PHE A 141 14.80 2.56 2.36
C PHE A 141 13.90 1.47 2.96
N GLY A 142 12.59 1.70 3.07
CA GLY A 142 11.63 0.67 3.51
C GLY A 142 11.64 -0.55 2.59
N GLY A 143 11.56 -0.34 1.28
CA GLY A 143 11.59 -1.41 0.29
C GLY A 143 12.86 -2.25 0.33
N THR A 144 14.05 -1.64 0.47
CA THR A 144 15.33 -2.35 0.46
C THR A 144 15.67 -3.06 1.78
N THR A 145 15.05 -2.65 2.89
CA THR A 145 15.30 -3.24 4.21
C THR A 145 14.38 -4.41 4.52
N TYR A 146 13.09 -4.21 4.50
CA TYR A 146 12.10 -5.26 4.85
C TYR A 146 11.09 -5.58 3.75
N GLY A 147 11.20 -4.93 2.58
CA GLY A 147 10.33 -5.24 1.44
C GLY A 147 8.96 -4.55 1.53
N MET A 148 8.92 -3.28 2.02
CA MET A 148 7.71 -2.49 2.14
C MET A 148 6.85 -2.58 0.87
N ALA A 149 5.65 -3.11 0.99
CA ALA A 149 4.67 -3.27 -0.09
C ALA A 149 3.27 -2.84 0.38
N GLU A 150 2.57 -3.72 1.11
CA GLU A 150 1.19 -3.52 1.56
C GLU A 150 1.07 -2.34 2.54
N GLU A 151 2.07 -2.11 3.37
CA GLU A 151 2.12 -1.00 4.32
C GLU A 151 2.12 0.37 3.63
N THR A 152 2.50 0.40 2.34
CA THR A 152 2.46 1.65 1.56
C THR A 152 1.05 2.18 1.37
N LEU A 153 0.01 1.34 1.49
CA LEU A 153 -1.39 1.73 1.34
C LEU A 153 -1.79 2.89 2.26
N ALA A 154 -1.28 2.88 3.50
CA ALA A 154 -1.52 3.96 4.46
C ALA A 154 -1.01 5.33 3.98
N PHE A 155 0.08 5.34 3.23
CA PHE A 155 0.73 6.58 2.79
C PHE A 155 0.05 7.23 1.59
N TYR A 156 -0.73 6.48 0.77
CA TYR A 156 -1.47 7.07 -0.34
C TYR A 156 -2.48 8.10 0.14
N MET A 157 -3.26 7.75 1.16
CA MET A 157 -4.28 8.65 1.74
C MET A 157 -3.67 9.92 2.35
N LEU A 158 -2.42 9.83 2.80
CA LEU A 158 -1.67 10.98 3.32
C LEU A 158 -1.04 11.81 2.19
N LEU A 159 -0.37 11.15 1.24
CA LEU A 159 0.50 11.85 0.30
C LEU A 159 -0.26 12.46 -0.88
N ILE A 160 -1.36 11.84 -1.34
CA ILE A 160 -2.17 12.38 -2.45
C ILE A 160 -2.67 13.80 -2.14
N PRO A 161 -3.37 14.07 -1.02
CA PRO A 161 -3.81 15.42 -0.69
C PRO A 161 -2.65 16.43 -0.59
N ILE A 162 -1.51 16.01 -0.01
CA ILE A 162 -0.32 16.86 0.13
C ILE A 162 0.23 17.25 -1.24
N MET A 163 0.31 16.31 -2.19
CA MET A 163 0.83 16.59 -3.53
C MET A 163 -0.12 17.46 -4.35
N ILE A 164 -1.44 17.21 -4.28
CA ILE A 164 -2.45 18.05 -4.93
C ILE A 164 -2.39 19.48 -4.37
N ALA A 165 -2.30 19.63 -3.05
CA ALA A 165 -2.16 20.91 -2.39
C ALA A 165 -0.86 21.66 -2.78
N ALA A 166 0.23 20.92 -3.07
CA ALA A 166 1.50 21.45 -3.58
C ALA A 166 1.50 21.74 -5.09
N ARG A 167 0.33 21.69 -5.77
CA ARG A 167 0.12 21.88 -7.20
C ARG A 167 0.75 20.79 -8.09
N TYR A 168 0.91 19.61 -7.55
CA TYR A 168 1.15 18.38 -8.31
C TYR A 168 -0.18 17.65 -8.53
N ASP A 169 -0.14 16.48 -9.12
CA ASP A 169 -1.31 15.62 -9.30
C ASP A 169 -1.24 14.36 -8.43
N ALA A 170 -2.33 13.59 -8.42
CA ALA A 170 -2.40 12.33 -7.69
C ALA A 170 -1.39 11.31 -8.24
N VAL A 171 -1.10 11.32 -9.56
CA VAL A 171 -0.11 10.42 -10.17
C VAL A 171 1.28 10.67 -9.62
N THR A 172 1.64 11.92 -9.35
CA THR A 172 2.92 12.26 -8.71
C THR A 172 3.02 11.62 -7.32
N ALA A 173 1.96 11.66 -6.51
CA ALA A 173 1.94 11.02 -5.19
C ALA A 173 2.08 9.50 -5.30
N VAL A 174 1.32 8.88 -6.19
CA VAL A 174 1.38 7.44 -6.46
C VAL A 174 2.78 7.04 -6.94
N ALA A 175 3.37 7.79 -7.86
CA ALA A 175 4.70 7.52 -8.37
C ALA A 175 5.79 7.61 -7.30
N ILE A 176 5.70 8.57 -6.37
CA ILE A 176 6.64 8.69 -5.23
C ILE A 176 6.62 7.42 -4.39
N ILE A 177 5.45 6.94 -4.02
CA ILE A 177 5.30 5.77 -3.15
C ILE A 177 5.67 4.49 -3.91
N LEU A 178 5.02 4.24 -5.04
CA LEU A 178 5.14 3.00 -5.78
C LEU A 178 6.56 2.80 -6.35
N LEU A 179 7.10 3.83 -7.01
CA LEU A 179 8.45 3.75 -7.56
C LEU A 179 9.52 3.83 -6.46
N GLY A 180 9.27 4.60 -5.39
CA GLY A 180 10.17 4.64 -4.24
C GLY A 180 10.31 3.27 -3.61
N ALA A 181 9.21 2.66 -3.15
CA ALA A 181 9.21 1.34 -2.53
C ALA A 181 9.66 0.25 -3.51
N GLY A 182 9.16 0.28 -4.76
CA GLY A 182 9.52 -0.71 -5.79
C GLY A 182 11.00 -0.73 -6.15
N VAL A 183 11.65 0.43 -6.27
CA VAL A 183 13.11 0.52 -6.47
C VAL A 183 13.86 0.01 -5.25
N GLY A 184 13.35 0.27 -4.03
CA GLY A 184 13.90 -0.29 -2.81
C GLY A 184 13.89 -1.81 -2.83
N VAL A 185 12.74 -2.42 -3.15
CA VAL A 185 12.60 -3.89 -3.28
C VAL A 185 13.47 -4.43 -4.41
N LEU A 186 13.57 -3.74 -5.54
CA LEU A 186 14.46 -4.13 -6.63
C LEU A 186 15.94 -4.13 -6.21
N GLY A 187 16.37 -3.11 -5.47
CA GLY A 187 17.73 -3.03 -4.94
C GLY A 187 18.02 -4.08 -3.86
N SER A 188 17.03 -4.40 -3.03
CA SER A 188 16.98 -5.54 -2.11
C SER A 188 18.29 -5.80 -1.36
N THR A 189 18.82 -4.78 -0.67
CA THR A 189 20.18 -4.87 -0.08
C THR A 189 20.23 -5.86 1.09
N VAL A 190 19.25 -5.80 1.99
CA VAL A 190 19.14 -6.64 3.20
C VAL A 190 17.74 -7.21 3.41
N ASN A 191 16.90 -7.17 2.39
CA ASN A 191 15.52 -7.62 2.45
C ASN A 191 15.46 -9.11 2.79
N ALA A 192 14.84 -9.43 3.94
CA ALA A 192 14.72 -10.79 4.43
C ALA A 192 13.90 -11.69 3.51
N PHE A 193 12.84 -11.16 2.89
CA PHE A 193 11.94 -11.93 2.03
C PHE A 193 12.53 -12.21 0.64
N ALA A 194 13.17 -11.22 0.00
CA ALA A 194 13.70 -11.40 -1.33
C ALA A 194 15.16 -11.88 -1.31
N THR A 195 16.02 -11.16 -0.58
CA THR A 195 17.48 -11.41 -0.64
C THR A 195 17.89 -12.60 0.21
N VAL A 196 17.41 -12.66 1.47
CA VAL A 196 17.87 -13.72 2.39
C VAL A 196 17.36 -15.08 1.91
N ILE A 197 16.06 -15.19 1.57
CA ILE A 197 15.49 -16.45 1.07
C ILE A 197 16.16 -16.89 -0.24
N ALA A 198 16.36 -15.97 -1.19
CA ALA A 198 17.00 -16.32 -2.46
C ALA A 198 18.46 -16.72 -2.29
N SER A 199 19.20 -16.07 -1.40
CA SER A 199 20.59 -16.39 -1.11
C SER A 199 20.71 -17.75 -0.41
N ASP A 200 19.81 -18.05 0.52
CA ASP A 200 19.75 -19.33 1.22
C ASP A 200 19.43 -20.47 0.25
N ALA A 201 18.42 -20.29 -0.61
CA ALA A 201 18.08 -21.25 -1.65
C ALA A 201 19.21 -21.48 -2.66
N ALA A 202 20.07 -20.49 -2.90
CA ALA A 202 21.25 -20.59 -3.75
C ALA A 202 22.49 -21.14 -3.01
N GLY A 203 22.44 -21.33 -1.69
CA GLY A 203 23.55 -21.78 -0.87
C GLY A 203 24.69 -20.76 -0.77
N VAL A 204 24.39 -19.45 -0.87
CA VAL A 204 25.38 -18.38 -0.82
C VAL A 204 25.06 -17.39 0.31
N PRO A 205 26.08 -16.76 0.93
CA PRO A 205 25.82 -15.72 1.93
C PRO A 205 24.99 -14.57 1.35
N PHE A 206 23.99 -14.06 2.09
CA PHE A 206 23.14 -12.94 1.64
C PHE A 206 23.96 -11.65 1.36
N THR A 207 25.14 -11.52 1.94
CA THR A 207 26.08 -10.40 1.70
C THR A 207 26.79 -10.48 0.35
N GLN A 208 26.76 -11.64 -0.31
CA GLN A 208 27.35 -11.80 -1.63
C GLN A 208 26.64 -10.90 -2.65
N GLY A 209 27.40 -10.08 -3.37
CA GLY A 209 26.86 -9.12 -4.33
C GLY A 209 26.22 -7.86 -3.73
N ILE A 210 26.33 -7.61 -2.42
CA ILE A 210 25.69 -6.47 -1.75
C ILE A 210 26.11 -5.12 -2.36
N VAL A 211 27.38 -4.97 -2.77
CA VAL A 211 27.86 -3.74 -3.41
C VAL A 211 27.14 -3.49 -4.74
N LEU A 212 26.97 -4.53 -5.56
CA LEU A 212 26.23 -4.40 -6.81
C LEU A 212 24.76 -4.03 -6.56
N ARG A 213 24.14 -4.60 -5.52
CA ARG A 213 22.75 -4.25 -5.13
C ARG A 213 22.64 -2.78 -4.71
N PHE A 214 23.62 -2.23 -3.97
CA PHE A 214 23.65 -0.79 -3.67
C PHE A 214 23.83 0.07 -4.93
N VAL A 215 24.65 -0.36 -5.88
CA VAL A 215 24.83 0.35 -7.16
C VAL A 215 23.51 0.33 -7.96
N ILE A 216 22.86 -0.81 -8.06
CA ILE A 216 21.54 -0.95 -8.74
C ILE A 216 20.51 -0.06 -8.05
N LEU A 217 20.41 -0.12 -6.72
CA LEU A 217 19.51 0.71 -5.92
C LEU A 217 19.74 2.20 -6.23
N GLY A 218 20.97 2.67 -6.17
CA GLY A 218 21.31 4.07 -6.39
C GLY A 218 20.99 4.54 -7.82
N LEU A 219 21.36 3.75 -8.82
CA LEU A 219 21.12 4.09 -10.23
C LEU A 219 19.60 4.08 -10.56
N CYS A 220 18.88 3.06 -10.13
CA CYS A 220 17.44 2.96 -10.36
C CYS A 220 16.67 4.05 -9.59
N TRP A 221 17.05 4.30 -8.33
CA TRP A 221 16.48 5.39 -7.55
C TRP A 221 16.70 6.74 -8.23
N LEU A 222 17.94 7.05 -8.66
CA LEU A 222 18.23 8.30 -9.36
C LEU A 222 17.43 8.44 -10.66
N ALA A 223 17.35 7.38 -11.46
CA ALA A 223 16.56 7.37 -12.70
C ALA A 223 15.08 7.64 -12.42
N CYS A 224 14.49 6.97 -11.43
CA CYS A 224 13.09 7.17 -11.04
C CYS A 224 12.86 8.58 -10.47
N VAL A 225 13.74 9.09 -9.62
CA VAL A 225 13.65 10.46 -9.08
C VAL A 225 13.67 11.48 -10.22
N VAL A 226 14.62 11.36 -11.16
CA VAL A 226 14.72 12.28 -12.31
C VAL A 226 13.46 12.20 -13.16
N TYR A 227 12.92 11.02 -13.40
CA TYR A 227 11.70 10.82 -14.17
C TYR A 227 10.49 11.49 -13.47
N VAL A 228 10.26 11.19 -12.21
CA VAL A 228 9.14 11.73 -11.41
C VAL A 228 9.27 13.25 -11.28
N MET A 229 10.47 13.78 -11.00
CA MET A 229 10.69 15.23 -10.91
C MET A 229 10.45 15.94 -12.23
N ARG A 230 10.81 15.33 -13.37
CA ARG A 230 10.53 15.90 -14.70
C ARG A 230 9.02 15.90 -15.02
N TYR A 231 8.34 14.81 -14.69
CA TYR A 231 6.88 14.72 -14.81
C TYR A 231 6.18 15.74 -13.93
N ALA A 232 6.46 15.73 -12.63
CA ALA A 232 5.89 16.66 -11.66
C ALA A 232 6.17 18.13 -12.02
N GLY A 233 7.37 18.44 -12.51
CA GLY A 233 7.72 19.79 -12.94
C GLY A 233 6.97 20.25 -14.21
N ARG A 234 6.58 19.33 -15.10
CA ARG A 234 5.69 19.65 -16.25
C ARG A 234 4.27 19.92 -15.78
N VAL A 235 3.72 19.04 -14.96
CA VAL A 235 2.37 19.17 -14.39
C VAL A 235 2.24 20.46 -13.56
N GLN A 236 3.25 20.82 -12.77
CA GLN A 236 3.23 22.04 -11.97
C GLN A 236 3.23 23.31 -12.81
N ARG A 237 3.89 23.31 -13.98
CA ARG A 237 3.92 24.45 -14.93
C ARG A 237 2.63 24.54 -15.74
N ASP A 238 2.16 23.41 -16.21
CA ASP A 238 0.95 23.29 -17.00
C ASP A 238 0.20 22.01 -16.60
N PRO A 239 -0.90 22.14 -15.86
CA PRO A 239 -1.70 21.01 -15.39
C PRO A 239 -2.26 20.11 -16.50
N SER A 240 -2.39 20.62 -17.73
CA SER A 240 -2.87 19.81 -18.87
C SER A 240 -1.94 18.65 -19.24
N HIS A 241 -0.67 18.69 -18.77
CA HIS A 241 0.28 17.59 -18.94
C HIS A 241 0.08 16.44 -17.92
N SER A 242 -0.88 16.57 -17.01
CA SER A 242 -1.22 15.49 -16.09
C SER A 242 -1.90 14.33 -16.83
N LEU A 243 -1.48 13.10 -16.52
CA LEU A 243 -2.11 11.88 -17.07
C LEU A 243 -3.56 11.70 -16.59
N VAL A 244 -3.95 12.41 -15.55
CA VAL A 244 -5.28 12.40 -14.95
C VAL A 244 -5.91 13.79 -14.94
N TYR A 245 -5.61 14.58 -15.98
CA TYR A 245 -6.10 15.95 -16.09
C TYR A 245 -7.64 16.02 -16.06
N ASP A 246 -8.30 15.08 -16.73
CA ASP A 246 -9.77 14.99 -16.78
C ASP A 246 -10.39 14.78 -15.40
N LEU A 247 -9.67 14.16 -14.47
CA LEU A 247 -10.10 13.92 -13.08
C LEU A 247 -9.63 15.00 -12.11
N LYS A 248 -8.96 16.05 -12.59
CA LYS A 248 -8.38 17.08 -11.73
C LYS A 248 -9.42 17.74 -10.83
N ALA A 249 -10.55 18.16 -11.40
CA ALA A 249 -11.63 18.81 -10.65
C ALA A 249 -12.21 17.90 -9.56
N ASP A 250 -12.42 16.62 -9.89
CA ASP A 250 -12.93 15.62 -8.95
C ASP A 250 -11.91 15.33 -7.85
N HIS A 251 -10.63 15.20 -8.19
CA HIS A 251 -9.56 15.02 -7.20
C HIS A 251 -9.42 16.22 -6.29
N GLU A 252 -9.42 17.44 -6.84
CA GLU A 252 -9.39 18.67 -6.03
C GLU A 252 -10.63 18.77 -5.13
N ALA A 253 -11.81 18.47 -5.66
CA ALA A 253 -13.05 18.44 -4.88
C ALA A 253 -12.99 17.38 -3.77
N HIS A 254 -12.53 16.16 -4.07
CA HIS A 254 -12.48 15.08 -3.10
C HIS A 254 -11.43 15.31 -2.00
N PHE A 255 -10.22 15.75 -2.38
CA PHE A 255 -9.10 15.85 -1.45
C PHE A 255 -8.91 17.25 -0.86
N LEU A 256 -9.39 18.33 -1.51
CA LEU A 256 -9.23 19.70 -1.04
C LEU A 256 -10.54 20.36 -0.57
N SER A 257 -11.72 19.83 -0.92
CA SER A 257 -13.00 20.41 -0.46
C SER A 257 -13.19 20.27 1.06
N ALA A 258 -12.64 19.21 1.64
CA ALA A 258 -12.47 19.12 3.09
C ALA A 258 -11.56 20.25 3.65
N HIS A 259 -10.88 21.01 2.78
CA HIS A 259 -9.90 22.04 3.13
C HIS A 259 -10.40 23.49 2.85
N GLN A 260 -11.58 23.68 2.23
CA GLN A 260 -12.13 25.02 1.90
C GLN A 260 -12.97 25.66 3.00
N GLY A 261 -13.19 24.96 4.12
CA GLY A 261 -13.80 25.55 5.30
C GLY A 261 -12.72 26.19 6.17
N GLU A 262 -12.79 27.52 6.36
CA GLU A 262 -12.04 28.36 7.30
C GLU A 262 -10.54 28.09 7.42
N LYS A 263 -9.72 29.12 7.50
CA LYS A 263 -8.31 29.02 7.91
C LYS A 263 -8.28 28.34 9.29
N ALA A 264 -8.29 27.00 9.30
CA ALA A 264 -8.24 26.25 10.54
C ALA A 264 -6.94 26.63 11.23
N GLU A 265 -7.05 27.35 12.33
CA GLU A 265 -5.89 27.68 13.14
C GLU A 265 -5.20 26.38 13.54
N PHE A 266 -3.90 26.29 13.29
CA PHE A 266 -3.10 25.10 13.64
C PHE A 266 -2.91 25.04 15.16
N THR A 267 -3.92 24.52 15.83
CA THR A 267 -4.02 24.48 17.30
C THR A 267 -3.06 23.47 17.92
N THR A 268 -2.87 23.54 19.24
CA THR A 268 -2.08 22.56 19.98
C THR A 268 -2.68 21.15 19.87
N LEU A 269 -4.02 21.05 19.84
CA LEU A 269 -4.71 19.76 19.64
C LEU A 269 -4.33 19.11 18.31
N HIS A 270 -4.35 19.88 17.22
CA HIS A 270 -3.93 19.40 15.89
C HIS A 270 -2.47 18.92 15.89
N LYS A 271 -1.57 19.62 16.61
CA LYS A 271 -0.15 19.20 16.74
C LYS A 271 -0.03 17.86 17.48
N VAL A 272 -0.80 17.68 18.57
CA VAL A 272 -0.81 16.43 19.34
C VAL A 272 -1.33 15.27 18.49
N VAL A 273 -2.45 15.46 17.79
CA VAL A 273 -3.01 14.43 16.89
C VAL A 273 -2.02 14.05 15.79
N LEU A 274 -1.39 15.05 15.13
CA LEU A 274 -0.37 14.77 14.10
C LEU A 274 0.91 14.14 14.68
N ALA A 275 1.27 14.48 15.92
CA ALA A 275 2.39 13.83 16.60
C ALA A 275 2.08 12.35 16.86
N ILE A 276 0.89 12.02 17.40
CA ILE A 276 0.45 10.63 17.58
C ILE A 276 0.42 9.92 16.23
N PHE A 277 -0.14 10.55 15.20
CA PHE A 277 -0.17 10.03 13.84
C PHE A 277 1.24 9.66 13.34
N GLY A 278 2.19 10.59 13.43
CA GLY A 278 3.58 10.34 13.01
C GLY A 278 4.28 9.27 13.86
N ILE A 279 4.08 9.28 15.18
CA ILE A 279 4.65 8.28 16.09
C ILE A 279 4.10 6.89 15.77
N THR A 280 2.81 6.75 15.43
CA THR A 280 2.21 5.47 15.02
C THR A 280 2.98 4.85 13.86
N PHE A 281 3.31 5.62 12.82
CA PHE A 281 4.12 5.12 11.70
C PHE A 281 5.56 4.78 12.10
N VAL A 282 6.17 5.58 12.96
CA VAL A 282 7.53 5.26 13.47
C VAL A 282 7.52 3.97 14.27
N VAL A 283 6.52 3.76 15.13
CA VAL A 283 6.36 2.52 15.92
C VAL A 283 6.06 1.34 14.99
N MET A 284 5.23 1.51 13.96
CA MET A 284 4.99 0.48 12.94
C MET A 284 6.30 0.05 12.27
N ILE A 285 7.08 0.99 11.76
CA ILE A 285 8.36 0.70 11.09
C ILE A 285 9.32 -0.03 12.06
N TRP A 286 9.41 0.43 13.30
CA TRP A 286 10.22 -0.22 14.33
C TRP A 286 9.71 -1.64 14.64
N GLY A 287 8.40 -1.81 14.79
CA GLY A 287 7.77 -3.10 15.05
C GLY A 287 8.05 -4.13 13.94
N VAL A 288 7.95 -3.71 12.68
CA VAL A 288 8.27 -4.57 11.52
C VAL A 288 9.77 -4.89 11.49
N LEU A 289 10.64 -3.89 11.65
CA LEU A 289 12.11 -4.08 11.53
C LEU A 289 12.73 -4.88 12.68
N LYS A 290 12.20 -4.74 13.89
CA LYS A 290 12.79 -5.31 15.12
C LYS A 290 11.90 -6.31 15.83
N GLY A 291 10.59 -6.15 15.75
CA GLY A 291 9.60 -6.97 16.43
C GLY A 291 9.03 -8.11 15.59
N GLY A 292 9.38 -8.19 14.31
CA GLY A 292 8.81 -9.19 13.40
C GLY A 292 7.28 -9.04 13.21
N TRP A 293 6.77 -7.82 13.43
CA TRP A 293 5.34 -7.54 13.32
C TRP A 293 4.81 -7.81 11.92
N TRP A 294 3.60 -8.33 11.88
CA TRP A 294 2.84 -8.56 10.68
C TRP A 294 1.50 -7.82 10.73
N MET A 295 0.56 -8.15 9.86
CA MET A 295 -0.71 -7.42 9.70
C MET A 295 -1.53 -7.32 11.00
N GLY A 296 -1.50 -8.35 11.86
CA GLY A 296 -2.24 -8.38 13.12
C GLY A 296 -1.75 -7.32 14.11
N GLU A 297 -0.45 -7.29 14.39
CA GLU A 297 0.16 -6.32 15.32
C GLU A 297 0.05 -4.90 14.79
N MET A 298 0.25 -4.72 13.47
CA MET A 298 0.06 -3.42 12.82
C MET A 298 -1.39 -2.94 12.91
N SER A 299 -2.37 -3.82 12.70
CA SER A 299 -3.80 -3.51 12.88
C SER A 299 -4.09 -3.07 14.32
N GLY A 300 -3.55 -3.80 15.30
CA GLY A 300 -3.67 -3.46 16.72
C GLY A 300 -3.09 -2.08 17.04
N LEU A 301 -1.93 -1.74 16.48
CA LEU A 301 -1.29 -0.43 16.64
C LEU A 301 -2.17 0.70 16.10
N PHE A 302 -2.68 0.58 14.86
CA PHE A 302 -3.50 1.62 14.23
C PHE A 302 -4.85 1.78 14.93
N LEU A 303 -5.48 0.67 15.35
CA LEU A 303 -6.73 0.71 16.13
C LEU A 303 -6.52 1.38 17.48
N GLY A 304 -5.47 0.98 18.21
CA GLY A 304 -5.12 1.59 19.49
C GLY A 304 -4.83 3.09 19.36
N SER A 305 -4.12 3.49 18.31
CA SER A 305 -3.84 4.91 17.99
C SER A 305 -5.11 5.69 17.64
N ALA A 306 -6.05 5.08 16.90
CA ALA A 306 -7.35 5.70 16.61
C ALA A 306 -8.15 5.94 17.90
N ILE A 307 -8.21 4.95 18.79
CA ILE A 307 -8.88 5.07 20.09
C ILE A 307 -8.22 6.16 20.93
N LEU A 308 -6.90 6.19 21.01
CA LEU A 308 -6.15 7.22 21.75
C LEU A 308 -6.47 8.63 21.23
N ILE A 309 -6.51 8.82 19.92
CA ILE A 309 -6.90 10.10 19.31
C ILE A 309 -8.35 10.44 19.65
N GLY A 310 -9.26 9.47 19.55
CA GLY A 310 -10.66 9.65 19.93
C GLY A 310 -10.84 10.10 21.39
N LEU A 311 -10.06 9.54 22.32
CA LEU A 311 -10.06 9.95 23.74
C LEU A 311 -9.52 11.37 23.97
N ILE A 312 -8.58 11.81 23.14
CA ILE A 312 -7.99 13.17 23.23
C ILE A 312 -8.90 14.20 22.58
N VAL A 313 -9.40 13.94 21.38
CA VAL A 313 -10.27 14.85 20.60
C VAL A 313 -11.68 14.92 21.20
N ARG A 314 -12.19 13.81 21.76
CA ARG A 314 -13.51 13.66 22.39
C ARG A 314 -14.69 14.04 21.44
N PRO A 315 -14.76 13.48 20.22
CA PRO A 315 -15.85 13.80 19.29
C PRO A 315 -17.22 13.26 19.73
N GLY A 316 -17.28 12.43 20.75
CA GLY A 316 -18.44 11.63 21.11
C GLY A 316 -18.41 10.25 20.45
N GLU A 317 -19.06 9.26 21.10
CA GLU A 317 -19.00 7.86 20.66
C GLU A 317 -19.52 7.68 19.22
N LYS A 318 -20.68 8.24 18.93
CA LYS A 318 -21.32 8.12 17.62
C LYS A 318 -20.44 8.69 16.49
N GLU A 319 -19.93 9.89 16.68
CA GLU A 319 -19.09 10.57 15.71
C GLU A 319 -17.75 9.84 15.50
N PHE A 320 -17.15 9.30 16.58
CA PHE A 320 -15.95 8.48 16.51
C PHE A 320 -16.17 7.24 15.64
N VAL A 321 -17.25 6.47 15.93
CA VAL A 321 -17.57 5.25 15.19
C VAL A 321 -17.90 5.55 13.73
N GLU A 322 -18.69 6.60 13.46
CA GLU A 322 -19.00 7.02 12.08
C GLU A 322 -17.74 7.42 11.32
N SER A 323 -16.84 8.18 11.92
CA SER A 323 -15.57 8.58 11.31
C SER A 323 -14.69 7.39 10.99
N PHE A 324 -14.58 6.43 11.92
CA PHE A 324 -13.81 5.20 11.73
C PHE A 324 -14.40 4.34 10.60
N VAL A 325 -15.72 4.08 10.64
CA VAL A 325 -16.39 3.25 9.63
C VAL A 325 -16.35 3.89 8.24
N ASN A 326 -16.54 5.21 8.15
CA ASN A 326 -16.48 5.91 6.87
C ASN A 326 -15.05 5.92 6.30
N GLY A 327 -14.03 6.08 7.15
CA GLY A 327 -12.63 5.94 6.75
C GLY A 327 -12.30 4.54 6.24
N ALA A 328 -12.75 3.50 6.93
CA ALA A 328 -12.61 2.11 6.48
C ALA A 328 -13.29 1.87 5.13
N ARG A 329 -14.52 2.36 4.94
CA ARG A 329 -15.26 2.25 3.67
C ARG A 329 -14.54 2.93 2.50
N ALA A 330 -13.83 4.02 2.73
CA ALA A 330 -13.09 4.75 1.69
C ALA A 330 -11.98 3.90 1.05
N LEU A 331 -11.51 2.84 1.71
CA LEU A 331 -10.49 1.91 1.21
C LEU A 331 -11.07 0.59 0.68
N LEU A 332 -12.39 0.44 0.60
CA LEU A 332 -13.04 -0.75 0.04
C LEU A 332 -13.26 -0.69 -1.49
N GLY A 333 -13.00 0.46 -2.12
CA GLY A 333 -13.31 0.74 -3.53
C GLY A 333 -12.18 0.54 -4.52
#